data_29fc0bb9d9774a53527509b4604a9028
#
_entry.id   29fc0bb9d9774a53527509b4604a9028
#
_cell.length_a   1.000
_cell.length_b   1.000
_cell.length_c   1.000
_cell.angle_alpha   90.00
_cell.angle_beta   90.00
_cell.angle_gamma   90.00
#
_symmetry.space_group_name_H-M   'P 1'
#
loop_
_entity.id
_entity.type
_entity.pdbx_description
1 polymer ?
#
loop_
_entity_poly.entity_id
_entity_poly.type
_entity_poly.pdbx_seq_one_letter_code
_entity_poly.pdbx_strand_id
1 'polypeptide(L)'
;MKSFPQPLTAAEERYYMQKYTEGDLEAKHILIERNLRLVAHIVKKYQASPEDTEDLLSIGTIGLIKAVVTFNPEKCVRLGTYAARCIENEILMYMRAKKKSSKEISLYEPIGTDREGNEIQLFDIIETEEDDAHRKVELSDDIRLLYHKVESELSPRERLVLKMRYGLYNEE
;
A
#
# COMPACT_ATOMS: atom_id res chain seq x y z
N MET A 1 13.28 18.38 24.79
CA MET A 1 13.37 17.10 24.03
C MET A 1 14.03 16.06 24.92
N LYS A 2 13.37 14.95 25.22
CA LYS A 2 14.02 13.83 25.94
C LYS A 2 15.06 13.23 24.99
N SER A 3 16.32 13.24 25.40
CA SER A 3 17.43 12.62 24.65
C SER A 3 17.21 11.10 24.62
N PHE A 4 17.48 10.46 23.48
CA PHE A 4 17.47 9.00 23.41
C PHE A 4 18.43 8.40 24.45
N PRO A 5 18.09 7.25 25.05
CA PRO A 5 18.97 6.60 26.01
C PRO A 5 20.33 6.25 25.39
N GLN A 6 21.34 6.11 26.25
CA GLN A 6 22.68 5.79 25.78
C GLN A 6 22.75 4.38 25.18
N PRO A 7 23.56 4.17 24.12
CA PRO A 7 23.72 2.86 23.51
C PRO A 7 24.34 1.86 24.50
N LEU A 8 24.04 0.58 24.31
CA LEU A 8 24.62 -0.50 25.08
C LEU A 8 26.10 -0.69 24.74
N THR A 9 26.87 -1.13 25.74
CA THR A 9 28.22 -1.62 25.52
C THR A 9 28.17 -2.99 24.82
N ALA A 10 29.27 -3.41 24.20
CA ALA A 10 29.33 -4.72 23.53
C ALA A 10 29.08 -5.92 24.48
N ALA A 11 29.37 -5.77 25.77
CA ALA A 11 29.10 -6.79 26.76
C ALA A 11 27.62 -6.87 27.13
N GLU A 12 26.99 -5.72 27.33
CA GLU A 12 25.56 -5.60 27.61
C GLU A 12 24.70 -6.07 26.41
N GLU A 13 25.12 -5.72 25.19
CA GLU A 13 24.44 -6.17 23.95
C GLU A 13 24.42 -7.71 23.87
N ARG A 14 25.54 -8.38 24.16
CA ARG A 14 25.61 -9.84 24.18
C ARG A 14 24.74 -10.43 25.29
N TYR A 15 24.75 -9.84 26.46
CA TYR A 15 23.95 -10.29 27.61
C TYR A 15 22.44 -10.21 27.31
N TYR A 16 21.96 -9.09 26.82
CA TYR A 16 20.55 -8.94 26.48
C TYR A 16 20.14 -9.78 25.26
N MET A 17 21.05 -10.01 24.33
CA MET A 17 20.81 -10.90 23.20
C MET A 17 20.65 -12.35 23.66
N GLN A 18 21.48 -12.81 24.59
CA GLN A 18 21.36 -14.16 25.18
C GLN A 18 20.04 -14.29 25.93
N LYS A 19 19.66 -13.32 26.78
CA LYS A 19 18.38 -13.31 27.47
C LYS A 19 17.19 -13.35 26.50
N TYR A 20 17.27 -12.62 25.40
CA TYR A 20 16.25 -12.66 24.37
C TYR A 20 16.11 -14.05 23.73
N THR A 21 17.23 -14.73 23.46
CA THR A 21 17.20 -16.12 22.97
C THR A 21 16.61 -17.12 23.99
N GLU A 22 16.71 -16.83 25.28
CA GLU A 22 16.10 -17.58 26.37
C GLU A 22 14.58 -17.28 26.54
N GLY A 23 14.03 -16.31 25.76
CA GLY A 23 12.61 -15.96 25.73
C GLY A 23 12.24 -14.72 26.54
N ASP A 24 13.20 -13.95 27.04
CA ASP A 24 12.94 -12.71 27.78
C ASP A 24 12.54 -11.56 26.82
N LEU A 25 11.25 -11.16 26.90
CA LEU A 25 10.72 -10.06 26.09
C LEU A 25 11.20 -8.69 26.56
N GLU A 26 11.54 -8.52 27.83
CA GLU A 26 12.09 -7.26 28.33
C GLU A 26 13.48 -7.00 27.72
N ALA A 27 14.27 -8.03 27.57
CA ALA A 27 15.57 -7.94 26.91
C ALA A 27 15.42 -7.43 25.47
N LYS A 28 14.40 -7.88 24.73
CA LYS A 28 14.06 -7.38 23.39
C LYS A 28 13.73 -5.89 23.42
N HIS A 29 12.91 -5.42 24.35
CA HIS A 29 12.56 -4.00 24.46
C HIS A 29 13.78 -3.15 24.75
N ILE A 30 14.66 -3.58 25.64
CA ILE A 30 15.91 -2.88 25.95
C ILE A 30 16.82 -2.80 24.71
N LEU A 31 16.98 -3.87 23.97
CA LEU A 31 17.75 -3.90 22.72
C LEU A 31 17.21 -2.90 21.70
N ILE A 32 15.91 -2.79 21.53
CA ILE A 32 15.28 -1.85 20.61
C ILE A 32 15.48 -0.41 21.12
N GLU A 33 15.11 -0.14 22.37
CA GLU A 33 15.15 1.21 22.93
C GLU A 33 16.55 1.82 22.90
N ARG A 34 17.57 1.07 23.28
CA ARG A 34 18.97 1.50 23.29
C ARG A 34 19.58 1.70 21.91
N ASN A 35 18.96 1.17 20.87
CA ASN A 35 19.35 1.33 19.47
C ASN A 35 18.55 2.35 18.67
N LEU A 36 17.53 3.02 19.27
CA LEU A 36 16.74 4.05 18.58
C LEU A 36 17.58 5.24 18.09
N ARG A 37 18.68 5.53 18.77
CA ARG A 37 19.63 6.56 18.34
C ARG A 37 20.26 6.24 16.97
N LEU A 38 20.47 4.95 16.67
CA LEU A 38 20.95 4.50 15.37
C LEU A 38 19.92 4.78 14.27
N VAL A 39 18.62 4.55 14.56
CA VAL A 39 17.52 4.88 13.64
C VAL A 39 17.55 6.36 13.29
N ALA A 40 17.59 7.23 14.32
CA ALA A 40 17.62 8.68 14.12
C ALA A 40 18.86 9.13 13.30
N HIS A 41 20.01 8.48 13.49
CA HIS A 41 21.21 8.76 12.71
C HIS A 41 21.07 8.40 11.24
N ILE A 42 20.46 7.25 10.95
CA ILE A 42 20.26 6.78 9.57
C ILE A 42 19.21 7.63 8.87
N VAL A 43 18.08 7.93 9.54
CA VAL A 43 17.00 8.75 8.98
C VAL A 43 17.50 10.11 8.49
N LYS A 44 18.45 10.73 9.21
CA LYS A 44 19.06 12.01 8.79
C LYS A 44 19.66 12.00 7.38
N LYS A 45 20.09 10.84 6.87
CA LYS A 45 20.61 10.74 5.50
C LYS A 45 19.53 10.79 4.44
N TYR A 46 18.29 10.43 4.80
CA TYR A 46 17.16 10.29 3.88
C TYR A 46 16.11 11.37 4.03
N GLN A 47 16.32 12.29 4.97
CA GLN A 47 15.41 13.38 5.27
C GLN A 47 15.38 14.38 4.12
N ALA A 48 14.25 14.48 3.42
CA ALA A 48 14.03 15.46 2.37
C ALA A 48 13.24 16.68 2.91
N SER A 49 12.28 16.44 3.82
CA SER A 49 11.49 17.48 4.47
C SER A 49 11.33 17.18 5.97
N PRO A 50 11.01 18.20 6.80
CA PRO A 50 10.71 17.98 8.22
C PRO A 50 9.51 17.05 8.46
N GLU A 51 8.49 17.13 7.61
CA GLU A 51 7.27 16.31 7.68
C GLU A 51 7.55 14.83 7.46
N ASP A 52 8.49 14.50 6.58
CA ASP A 52 8.90 13.11 6.32
C ASP A 52 9.67 12.48 7.49
N THR A 53 10.16 13.29 8.45
CA THR A 53 11.05 12.81 9.52
C THR A 53 10.36 11.84 10.47
N GLU A 54 9.12 12.12 10.85
CA GLU A 54 8.36 11.28 11.79
C GLU A 54 8.00 9.93 11.14
N ASP A 55 7.58 9.97 9.88
CA ASP A 55 7.29 8.76 9.11
C ASP A 55 8.54 7.91 8.94
N LEU A 56 9.65 8.52 8.55
CA LEU A 56 10.92 7.82 8.37
C LEU A 56 11.46 7.24 9.69
N LEU A 57 11.27 7.92 10.83
CA LEU A 57 11.61 7.39 12.15
C LEU A 57 10.75 6.17 12.49
N SER A 58 9.47 6.22 12.20
CA SER A 58 8.55 5.11 12.43
C SER A 58 8.93 3.90 11.56
N ILE A 59 9.15 4.12 10.27
CA ILE A 59 9.60 3.07 9.33
C ILE A 59 10.97 2.50 9.72
N GLY A 60 11.92 3.37 10.07
CA GLY A 60 13.23 2.94 10.54
C GLY A 60 13.16 2.13 11.84
N THR A 61 12.23 2.47 12.74
CA THR A 61 11.98 1.69 13.96
C THR A 61 11.45 0.29 13.64
N ILE A 62 10.56 0.17 12.65
CA ILE A 62 10.12 -1.15 12.15
C ILE A 62 11.31 -1.97 11.64
N GLY A 63 12.21 -1.33 10.88
CA GLY A 63 13.45 -1.96 10.41
C GLY A 63 14.35 -2.44 11.55
N LEU A 64 14.49 -1.65 12.62
CA LEU A 64 15.21 -2.03 13.81
C LEU A 64 14.57 -3.22 14.54
N ILE A 65 13.25 -3.21 14.70
CA ILE A 65 12.51 -4.32 15.33
C ILE A 65 12.72 -5.62 14.53
N LYS A 66 12.60 -5.56 13.20
CA LYS A 66 12.88 -6.70 12.32
C LYS A 66 14.32 -7.19 12.50
N ALA A 67 15.27 -6.27 12.58
CA ALA A 67 16.67 -6.63 12.79
C ALA A 67 16.89 -7.38 14.10
N VAL A 68 16.32 -6.90 15.22
CA VAL A 68 16.46 -7.57 16.52
C VAL A 68 15.86 -8.98 16.50
N VAL A 69 14.72 -9.16 15.82
CA VAL A 69 14.02 -10.46 15.74
C VAL A 69 14.77 -11.46 14.86
N THR A 70 15.39 -10.99 13.78
CA THR A 70 16.04 -11.87 12.78
C THR A 70 17.54 -12.00 12.95
N PHE A 71 18.12 -11.29 13.92
CA PHE A 71 19.57 -11.30 14.16
C PHE A 71 20.04 -12.68 14.62
N ASN A 72 21.07 -13.19 13.96
CA ASN A 72 21.75 -14.40 14.36
C ASN A 72 23.21 -14.05 14.73
N PRO A 73 23.59 -14.20 16.01
CA PRO A 73 24.93 -13.89 16.49
C PRO A 73 26.04 -14.78 15.89
N GLU A 74 25.69 -15.97 15.40
CA GLU A 74 26.68 -16.87 14.76
C GLU A 74 27.08 -16.38 13.37
N LYS A 75 26.16 -15.70 12.65
CA LYS A 75 26.38 -15.22 11.29
C LYS A 75 26.88 -13.77 11.23
N CYS A 76 26.57 -12.97 12.23
CA CYS A 76 26.84 -11.53 12.26
C CYS A 76 27.61 -11.13 13.51
N VAL A 77 28.65 -10.33 13.33
CA VAL A 77 29.54 -9.94 14.42
C VAL A 77 28.96 -8.87 15.34
N ARG A 78 28.11 -7.96 14.81
CA ARG A 78 27.52 -6.84 15.56
C ARG A 78 26.07 -6.58 15.14
N LEU A 79 25.20 -6.49 16.14
CA LEU A 79 23.78 -6.13 15.92
C LEU A 79 23.65 -4.76 15.21
N GLY A 80 24.41 -3.74 15.63
CA GLY A 80 24.33 -2.41 15.03
C GLY A 80 24.59 -2.37 13.53
N THR A 81 25.53 -3.18 13.03
CA THR A 81 25.84 -3.25 11.59
C THR A 81 24.71 -3.92 10.81
N TYR A 82 24.15 -4.98 11.36
CA TYR A 82 23.01 -5.67 10.76
C TYR A 82 21.73 -4.80 10.81
N ALA A 83 21.47 -4.19 11.95
CA ALA A 83 20.35 -3.29 12.13
C ALA A 83 20.40 -2.08 11.17
N ALA A 84 21.58 -1.49 10.98
CA ALA A 84 21.75 -0.39 10.03
C ALA A 84 21.29 -0.77 8.61
N ARG A 85 21.63 -1.97 8.14
CA ARG A 85 21.17 -2.49 6.84
C ARG A 85 19.67 -2.73 6.78
N CYS A 86 19.09 -3.30 7.83
CA CYS A 86 17.66 -3.53 7.90
C CYS A 86 16.88 -2.20 7.90
N ILE A 87 17.34 -1.21 8.68
CA ILE A 87 16.73 0.12 8.72
C ILE A 87 16.81 0.80 7.35
N GLU A 88 17.99 0.80 6.71
CA GLU A 88 18.17 1.37 5.37
C GLU A 88 17.25 0.70 4.34
N ASN A 89 17.13 -0.62 4.37
CA ASN A 89 16.26 -1.35 3.45
C ASN A 89 14.79 -0.98 3.63
N GLU A 90 14.27 -0.88 4.86
CA GLU A 90 12.88 -0.46 5.12
C GLU A 90 12.62 0.96 4.61
N ILE A 91 13.52 1.89 4.90
CA ILE A 91 13.41 3.27 4.41
C ILE A 91 13.40 3.32 2.88
N LEU A 92 14.31 2.60 2.22
CA LEU A 92 14.37 2.56 0.76
C LEU A 92 13.13 1.90 0.14
N MET A 93 12.57 0.87 0.76
CA MET A 93 11.31 0.27 0.32
C MET A 93 10.15 1.26 0.42
N TYR A 94 10.04 1.98 1.54
CA TYR A 94 9.05 3.03 1.73
C TYR A 94 9.19 4.14 0.68
N MET A 95 10.40 4.65 0.44
CA MET A 95 10.65 5.68 -0.57
C MET A 95 10.29 5.23 -1.99
N ARG A 96 10.54 3.95 -2.34
CA ARG A 96 10.12 3.39 -3.63
C ARG A 96 8.61 3.31 -3.75
N ALA A 97 7.90 2.91 -2.69
CA ALA A 97 6.45 2.90 -2.65
C ALA A 97 5.88 4.32 -2.79
N LYS A 98 6.38 5.26 -2.00
CA LYS A 98 5.99 6.69 -2.06
C LYS A 98 6.21 7.28 -3.46
N LYS A 99 7.31 6.92 -4.15
CA LYS A 99 7.57 7.36 -5.53
C LYS A 99 6.56 6.80 -6.53
N LYS A 100 5.99 5.62 -6.30
CA LYS A 100 4.90 5.10 -7.14
C LYS A 100 3.63 5.92 -6.97
N SER A 101 3.23 6.17 -5.73
CA SER A 101 2.02 6.95 -5.40
C SER A 101 2.15 8.45 -5.64
N SER A 102 3.39 8.98 -5.82
CA SER A 102 3.59 10.41 -6.08
C SER A 102 3.02 10.90 -7.42
N LYS A 103 2.60 9.99 -8.31
CA LYS A 103 1.91 10.31 -9.56
C LYS A 103 0.39 10.25 -9.46
N GLU A 104 -0.12 9.76 -8.33
CA GLU A 104 -1.55 9.72 -8.04
C GLU A 104 -1.98 11.09 -7.57
N ILE A 105 -3.06 11.61 -8.17
CA ILE A 105 -3.64 12.91 -7.84
C ILE A 105 -4.97 12.63 -7.17
N SER A 106 -5.29 13.38 -6.10
CA SER A 106 -6.60 13.23 -5.44
C SER A 106 -7.72 13.71 -6.37
N LEU A 107 -8.79 12.92 -6.45
CA LEU A 107 -9.99 13.33 -7.20
C LEU A 107 -10.66 14.58 -6.60
N TYR A 108 -10.41 14.85 -5.33
CA TYR A 108 -10.92 16.05 -4.62
C TYR A 108 -9.94 17.21 -4.63
N GLU A 109 -8.84 17.11 -5.41
CA GLU A 109 -7.91 18.23 -5.53
C GLU A 109 -8.55 19.35 -6.36
N PRO A 110 -8.55 20.59 -5.86
CA PRO A 110 -9.11 21.72 -6.60
C PRO A 110 -8.24 22.03 -7.82
N ILE A 111 -8.84 22.04 -9.00
CA ILE A 111 -8.16 22.34 -10.27
C ILE A 111 -8.29 23.82 -10.60
N GLY A 112 -9.34 24.47 -10.12
CA GLY A 112 -9.61 25.88 -10.39
C GLY A 112 -10.82 26.37 -9.60
N THR A 113 -11.21 27.62 -9.88
CA THR A 113 -12.42 28.22 -9.36
C THR A 113 -13.32 28.68 -10.48
N ASP A 114 -14.62 28.56 -10.30
CA ASP A 114 -15.63 29.10 -11.22
C ASP A 114 -15.69 30.64 -11.17
N ARG A 115 -16.56 31.26 -11.98
CA ARG A 115 -16.76 32.72 -11.99
C ARG A 115 -17.41 33.24 -10.71
N GLU A 116 -18.00 32.35 -9.90
CA GLU A 116 -18.68 32.66 -8.65
C GLU A 116 -17.77 32.46 -7.44
N GLY A 117 -16.55 31.90 -7.63
CA GLY A 117 -15.55 31.67 -6.61
C GLY A 117 -15.64 30.29 -5.93
N ASN A 118 -16.45 29.36 -6.46
CA ASN A 118 -16.51 27.99 -5.96
C ASN A 118 -15.32 27.18 -6.49
N GLU A 119 -14.76 26.30 -5.66
CA GLU A 119 -13.69 25.39 -6.07
C GLU A 119 -14.24 24.28 -6.99
N ILE A 120 -13.62 24.11 -8.16
CA ILE A 120 -13.89 23.02 -9.09
C ILE A 120 -12.88 21.91 -8.80
N GLN A 121 -13.38 20.73 -8.45
CA GLN A 121 -12.56 19.55 -8.16
C GLN A 121 -12.35 18.71 -9.44
N LEU A 122 -11.29 17.90 -9.44
CA LEU A 122 -11.02 16.98 -10.56
C LEU A 122 -12.19 16.01 -10.77
N PHE A 123 -12.85 15.59 -9.68
CA PHE A 123 -14.04 14.74 -9.72
C PHE A 123 -15.19 15.33 -10.55
N ASP A 124 -15.38 16.66 -10.51
CA ASP A 124 -16.48 17.34 -11.22
C ASP A 124 -16.27 17.39 -12.74
N ILE A 125 -15.02 17.22 -13.20
CA ILE A 125 -14.64 17.30 -14.62
C ILE A 125 -14.48 15.91 -15.26
N ILE A 126 -14.22 14.87 -14.45
CA ILE A 126 -14.14 13.51 -14.97
C ILE A 126 -15.54 13.08 -15.42
N GLU A 127 -15.68 13.02 -16.72
CA GLU A 127 -16.89 12.52 -17.37
C GLU A 127 -17.07 11.05 -16.96
N THR A 128 -18.11 10.79 -16.21
CA THR A 128 -18.64 9.44 -16.08
C THR A 128 -19.21 9.11 -17.45
N GLU A 129 -18.83 8.00 -18.06
CA GLU A 129 -19.61 7.44 -19.14
C GLU A 129 -21.01 7.14 -18.56
N GLU A 130 -21.81 8.18 -18.46
CA GLU A 130 -23.24 7.98 -18.25
C GLU A 130 -23.68 7.18 -19.47
N ASP A 131 -23.99 5.93 -19.23
CA ASP A 131 -24.77 5.12 -20.16
C ASP A 131 -25.94 6.00 -20.56
N ASP A 132 -25.86 6.64 -21.72
CA ASP A 132 -26.89 7.53 -22.20
C ASP A 132 -28.24 6.84 -22.06
N ALA A 133 -29.15 7.43 -21.30
CA ALA A 133 -30.47 6.82 -21.03
C ALA A 133 -31.15 6.42 -22.36
N HIS A 134 -30.90 7.19 -23.42
CA HIS A 134 -31.33 6.88 -24.77
C HIS A 134 -30.71 5.57 -25.29
N ARG A 135 -29.42 5.37 -25.10
CA ARG A 135 -28.71 4.12 -25.47
C ARG A 135 -29.19 2.90 -24.72
N LYS A 136 -29.56 3.06 -23.42
CA LYS A 136 -30.15 1.97 -22.62
C LYS A 136 -31.53 1.57 -23.14
N VAL A 137 -32.33 2.55 -23.52
CA VAL A 137 -33.67 2.29 -24.10
C VAL A 137 -33.53 1.62 -25.47
N GLU A 138 -32.67 2.15 -26.35
CA GLU A 138 -32.41 1.54 -27.66
C GLU A 138 -31.93 0.09 -27.52
N LEU A 139 -30.95 -0.15 -26.65
CA LEU A 139 -30.43 -1.50 -26.39
C LEU A 139 -31.53 -2.44 -25.85
N SER A 140 -32.40 -1.96 -24.99
CA SER A 140 -33.52 -2.75 -24.46
C SER A 140 -34.51 -3.12 -25.55
N ASP A 141 -34.83 -2.18 -26.45
CA ASP A 141 -35.74 -2.43 -27.58
C ASP A 141 -35.09 -3.37 -28.63
N ASP A 142 -33.79 -3.22 -28.91
CA ASP A 142 -33.06 -4.11 -29.80
C ASP A 142 -33.01 -5.54 -29.24
N ILE A 143 -32.83 -5.70 -27.94
CA ILE A 143 -32.84 -7.00 -27.26
C ILE A 143 -34.25 -7.64 -27.40
N ARG A 144 -35.30 -6.89 -27.15
CA ARG A 144 -36.69 -7.39 -27.32
C ARG A 144 -36.97 -7.82 -28.76
N LEU A 145 -36.51 -7.01 -29.72
CA LEU A 145 -36.65 -7.32 -31.13
C LEU A 145 -35.88 -8.59 -31.51
N LEU A 146 -34.65 -8.72 -30.98
CA LEU A 146 -33.81 -9.91 -31.19
C LEU A 146 -34.53 -11.19 -30.70
N TYR A 147 -35.05 -11.19 -29.48
CA TYR A 147 -35.76 -12.35 -28.94
C TYR A 147 -36.99 -12.68 -29.75
N HIS A 148 -37.75 -11.68 -30.14
CA HIS A 148 -38.94 -11.88 -31.01
C HIS A 148 -38.58 -12.50 -32.37
N LYS A 149 -37.49 -12.01 -32.99
CA LYS A 149 -37.00 -12.53 -34.27
C LYS A 149 -36.44 -13.96 -34.15
N VAL A 150 -35.72 -14.25 -33.08
CA VAL A 150 -35.23 -15.63 -32.81
C VAL A 150 -36.40 -16.59 -32.66
N GLU A 151 -37.53 -16.18 -32.06
CA GLU A 151 -38.68 -17.03 -31.90
C GLU A 151 -39.54 -17.17 -33.17
N SER A 152 -39.64 -16.11 -33.97
CA SER A 152 -40.51 -16.11 -35.16
C SER A 152 -39.88 -16.66 -36.39
N GLU A 153 -38.57 -16.45 -36.62
CA GLU A 153 -37.92 -16.73 -37.90
C GLU A 153 -37.05 -17.97 -37.90
N LEU A 154 -36.57 -18.43 -36.73
CA LEU A 154 -35.67 -19.55 -36.64
C LEU A 154 -36.38 -20.88 -36.35
N SER A 155 -35.85 -21.96 -36.99
CA SER A 155 -36.31 -23.31 -36.70
C SER A 155 -35.90 -23.77 -35.28
N PRO A 156 -36.60 -24.75 -34.68
CA PRO A 156 -36.26 -25.22 -33.33
C PRO A 156 -34.81 -25.67 -33.15
N ARG A 157 -34.19 -26.19 -34.18
CA ARG A 157 -32.81 -26.66 -34.17
C ARG A 157 -31.83 -25.46 -34.15
N GLU A 158 -32.08 -24.43 -34.91
CA GLU A 158 -31.26 -23.21 -34.96
C GLU A 158 -31.36 -22.45 -33.68
N ARG A 159 -32.55 -22.32 -33.07
CA ARG A 159 -32.74 -21.74 -31.75
C ARG A 159 -31.93 -22.45 -30.66
N LEU A 160 -31.94 -23.81 -30.70
CA LEU A 160 -31.18 -24.58 -29.73
C LEU A 160 -29.68 -24.32 -29.84
N VAL A 161 -29.17 -24.25 -31.09
CA VAL A 161 -27.74 -23.95 -31.33
C VAL A 161 -27.36 -22.57 -30.81
N LEU A 162 -28.18 -21.55 -31.08
CA LEU A 162 -27.95 -20.21 -30.57
C LEU A 162 -28.02 -20.15 -29.06
N LYS A 163 -29.02 -20.80 -28.45
CA LYS A 163 -29.14 -20.90 -26.99
C LYS A 163 -27.89 -21.51 -26.36
N MET A 164 -27.38 -22.60 -26.89
CA MET A 164 -26.19 -23.27 -26.36
C MET A 164 -24.90 -22.47 -26.57
N ARG A 165 -24.80 -21.73 -27.68
CA ARG A 165 -23.58 -20.98 -28.02
C ARG A 165 -23.48 -19.63 -27.27
N TYR A 166 -24.58 -18.93 -27.09
CA TYR A 166 -24.61 -17.59 -26.54
C TYR A 166 -25.25 -17.51 -25.15
N GLY A 167 -25.69 -18.62 -24.60
CA GLY A 167 -26.33 -18.66 -23.28
C GLY A 167 -27.67 -17.90 -23.23
N LEU A 168 -28.38 -17.76 -24.34
CA LEU A 168 -29.67 -17.11 -24.38
C LEU A 168 -30.70 -17.92 -23.58
N TYR A 169 -31.58 -17.22 -22.84
CA TYR A 169 -32.61 -17.81 -21.96
C TYR A 169 -32.04 -18.60 -20.74
N ASN A 170 -30.80 -18.38 -20.33
CA ASN A 170 -30.37 -18.86 -19.02
C ASN A 170 -31.05 -17.98 -17.95
N GLU A 171 -32.08 -18.52 -17.34
CA GLU A 171 -32.53 -18.09 -16.02
C GLU A 171 -31.46 -18.53 -15.01
N GLU A 172 -30.93 -17.59 -14.19
CA GLU A 172 -30.11 -17.93 -13.03
C GLU A 172 -30.92 -18.74 -11.99
#